data_ae5f0e937d12997a4baf726df0fc85b2
#
_entry.id   ae5f0e937d12997a4baf726df0fc85b2
#
_cell.length_a   1.000
_cell.length_b   1.000
_cell.length_c   1.000
_cell.angle_alpha   90.00
_cell.angle_beta   90.00
_cell.angle_gamma   90.00
#
_symmetry.space_group_name_H-M   'P 1'
#
loop_
_entity.id
_entity.type
_entity.pdbx_description
1 polymer ?
#
loop_
_entity_poly.entity_id
_entity_poly.type
_entity_poly.pdbx_seq_one_letter_code
_entity_poly.pdbx_strand_id
1 'polypeptide(L)'
;MHEEKIQLVDSQIQQLVALIKAREIQQVYFVACGGSLATLQPGKYILQRECAAVFAEAYNAAEFTADPPLRLNEKTLVVLNSQSGGTAETVGAARLAREKGALTAAFTTAPGSAIEQAVDQVIYYYDNPADPFPAVLTIFPEVAKLTYALLDCFNGSDLLPQVNEAMIRLQSTFDAACAEYLPAARAFARAYDKEPIIYTVSAGLNSCVGYVMTNCLIMESLWKNSSPIHASEFFHGACEAFDSDTAVFALMGIGKTRSLEERTVKFLRRKTEKLIVLDAAALDLSAYPAFIRPLAASFVLNRLCAHYIDEMSYVMGHPVSSRRYMGVEKY
;
A
#
# COMPACT_ATOMS: atom_id res chain seq x y z
N MET A 1 -21.12 -2.75 16.13
CA MET A 1 -19.71 -3.24 16.27
C MET A 1 -18.77 -2.68 15.20
N HIS A 2 -19.05 -2.81 13.89
CA HIS A 2 -18.19 -2.19 12.87
C HIS A 2 -18.32 -0.67 12.82
N GLU A 3 -19.51 -0.13 12.99
CA GLU A 3 -19.77 1.30 13.01
C GLU A 3 -19.03 2.02 14.16
N GLU A 4 -19.01 1.45 15.34
CA GLU A 4 -18.22 1.97 16.47
C GLU A 4 -16.73 2.02 16.18
N LYS A 5 -16.19 1.00 15.44
CA LYS A 5 -14.80 0.99 15.03
C LYS A 5 -14.50 2.06 13.98
N ILE A 6 -15.38 2.25 13.01
CA ILE A 6 -15.27 3.34 12.02
C ILE A 6 -15.25 4.69 12.72
N GLN A 7 -16.19 4.93 13.63
CA GLN A 7 -16.26 6.17 14.41
C GLN A 7 -15.00 6.38 15.27
N LEU A 8 -14.47 5.32 15.88
CA LEU A 8 -13.22 5.39 16.64
C LEU A 8 -12.06 5.85 15.77
N VAL A 9 -11.86 5.22 14.61
CA VAL A 9 -10.77 5.57 13.70
C VAL A 9 -10.92 6.99 13.16
N ASP A 10 -12.12 7.36 12.74
CA ASP A 10 -12.41 8.73 12.27
C ASP A 10 -12.13 9.77 13.38
N SER A 11 -12.48 9.46 14.63
CA SER A 11 -12.14 10.30 15.80
C SER A 11 -10.63 10.42 16.01
N GLN A 12 -9.87 9.33 15.86
CA GLN A 12 -8.41 9.33 16.01
C GLN A 12 -7.73 10.17 14.91
N ILE A 13 -8.23 10.11 13.68
CA ILE A 13 -7.76 10.97 12.57
C ILE A 13 -8.07 12.45 12.90
N GLN A 14 -9.26 12.78 13.38
CA GLN A 14 -9.61 14.15 13.77
C GLN A 14 -8.76 14.67 14.94
N GLN A 15 -8.43 13.84 15.91
CA GLN A 15 -7.50 14.19 17.01
C GLN A 15 -6.11 14.52 16.44
N LEU A 16 -5.60 13.74 15.50
CA LEU A 16 -4.33 14.04 14.85
C LEU A 16 -4.39 15.36 14.07
N VAL A 17 -5.48 15.62 13.33
CA VAL A 17 -5.68 16.90 12.62
C VAL A 17 -5.69 18.07 13.59
N ALA A 18 -6.28 17.92 14.77
CA ALA A 18 -6.26 18.98 15.80
C ALA A 18 -4.83 19.24 16.31
N LEU A 19 -4.01 18.20 16.51
CA LEU A 19 -2.59 18.35 16.87
C LEU A 19 -1.78 19.03 15.77
N ILE A 20 -2.04 18.71 14.50
CA ILE A 20 -1.40 19.33 13.34
C ILE A 20 -1.72 20.82 13.26
N LYS A 21 -2.99 21.21 13.45
CA LYS A 21 -3.42 22.63 13.44
C LYS A 21 -2.79 23.48 14.54
N ALA A 22 -2.35 22.85 15.62
CA ALA A 22 -1.63 23.52 16.70
C ALA A 22 -0.12 23.69 16.43
N ARG A 23 0.38 23.20 15.30
CA ARG A 23 1.81 23.24 14.91
C ARG A 23 1.98 23.79 13.51
N GLU A 24 3.18 24.28 13.19
CA GLU A 24 3.57 24.69 11.82
C GLU A 24 4.24 23.51 11.12
N ILE A 25 3.44 22.55 10.59
CA ILE A 25 3.98 21.40 9.88
C ILE A 25 4.42 21.80 8.48
N GLN A 26 5.66 21.47 8.13
CA GLN A 26 6.28 21.72 6.81
C GLN A 26 6.71 20.43 6.11
N GLN A 27 6.87 19.33 6.87
CA GLN A 27 7.25 18.03 6.32
C GLN A 27 6.29 16.94 6.83
N VAL A 28 5.95 15.99 5.95
CA VAL A 28 5.22 14.77 6.30
C VAL A 28 6.06 13.57 5.87
N TYR A 29 6.55 12.79 6.82
CA TYR A 29 7.34 11.60 6.56
C TYR A 29 6.54 10.35 6.87
N PHE A 30 6.50 9.42 5.91
CA PHE A 30 5.89 8.11 6.04
C PHE A 30 6.98 7.08 6.33
N VAL A 31 6.96 6.46 7.50
CA VAL A 31 8.09 5.64 7.97
C VAL A 31 7.61 4.27 8.45
N ALA A 32 8.08 3.20 7.81
CA ALA A 32 7.77 1.83 8.19
C ALA A 32 8.77 0.85 7.54
N CYS A 33 8.53 -0.46 7.68
CA CYS A 33 9.27 -1.51 6.99
C CYS A 33 8.36 -2.36 6.11
N GLY A 34 8.90 -2.90 5.01
CA GLY A 34 8.26 -3.91 4.18
C GLY A 34 6.85 -3.56 3.70
N GLY A 35 5.91 -4.48 3.87
CA GLY A 35 4.50 -4.29 3.49
C GLY A 35 3.86 -3.09 4.19
N SER A 36 4.20 -2.83 5.45
CA SER A 36 3.71 -1.65 6.19
C SER A 36 4.17 -0.33 5.55
N LEU A 37 5.40 -0.26 5.01
CA LEU A 37 5.85 0.92 4.25
C LEU A 37 5.09 1.04 2.92
N ALA A 38 4.86 -0.07 2.23
CA ALA A 38 4.11 -0.06 0.98
C ALA A 38 2.69 0.51 1.16
N THR A 39 2.02 0.21 2.28
CA THR A 39 0.67 0.74 2.56
C THR A 39 0.65 2.26 2.77
N LEU A 40 1.76 2.87 3.18
CA LEU A 40 1.89 4.31 3.37
C LEU A 40 2.25 5.08 2.07
N GLN A 41 2.78 4.39 1.07
CA GLN A 41 3.22 5.02 -0.20
C GLN A 41 2.13 5.80 -0.94
N PRO A 42 0.85 5.37 -0.97
CA PRO A 42 -0.22 6.18 -1.56
C PRO A 42 -0.34 7.57 -0.93
N GLY A 43 -0.20 7.67 0.39
CA GLY A 43 -0.22 8.95 1.10
C GLY A 43 0.89 9.88 0.66
N LYS A 44 2.13 9.39 0.62
CA LYS A 44 3.26 10.14 0.06
C LYS A 44 2.98 10.58 -1.38
N TYR A 45 2.56 9.64 -2.24
CA TYR A 45 2.33 9.90 -3.66
C TYR A 45 1.32 11.04 -3.89
N ILE A 46 0.23 11.03 -3.14
CA ILE A 46 -0.83 12.02 -3.24
C ILE A 46 -0.34 13.37 -2.71
N LEU A 47 0.24 13.43 -1.50
CA LEU A 47 0.72 14.69 -0.93
C LEU A 47 1.77 15.36 -1.80
N GLN A 48 2.70 14.63 -2.39
CA GLN A 48 3.72 15.18 -3.30
C GLN A 48 3.14 15.84 -4.55
N ARG A 49 1.92 15.50 -4.96
CA ARG A 49 1.31 15.94 -6.23
C ARG A 49 0.15 16.88 -6.05
N GLU A 50 -0.47 16.86 -4.88
CA GLU A 50 -1.71 17.60 -4.63
C GLU A 50 -1.56 18.60 -3.47
N CYS A 51 -0.41 18.62 -2.77
CA CYS A 51 -0.14 19.56 -1.68
C CYS A 51 1.20 20.28 -1.89
N ALA A 52 1.14 21.59 -2.17
CA ALA A 52 2.33 22.42 -2.27
C ALA A 52 2.82 22.95 -0.91
N ALA A 53 1.98 22.87 0.13
CA ALA A 53 2.27 23.45 1.43
C ALA A 53 3.29 22.63 2.26
N VAL A 54 3.42 21.34 1.99
CA VAL A 54 4.31 20.45 2.74
C VAL A 54 5.20 19.62 1.81
N PHE A 55 6.40 19.31 2.26
CA PHE A 55 7.27 18.32 1.64
C PHE A 55 6.89 16.93 2.18
N ALA A 56 6.58 15.98 1.30
CA ALA A 56 6.24 14.61 1.68
C ALA A 56 7.27 13.61 1.17
N GLU A 57 7.74 12.68 2.02
CA GLU A 57 8.65 11.60 1.64
C GLU A 57 8.38 10.33 2.45
N ALA A 58 8.87 9.17 1.95
CA ALA A 58 8.73 7.89 2.62
C ALA A 58 10.11 7.25 2.84
N TYR A 59 10.32 6.71 4.03
CA TYR A 59 11.59 6.13 4.46
C TYR A 59 11.39 4.73 5.02
N ASN A 60 12.36 3.85 4.78
CA ASN A 60 12.50 2.63 5.55
C ASN A 60 12.87 2.98 7.00
N ALA A 61 12.23 2.35 7.98
CA ALA A 61 12.40 2.73 9.38
C ALA A 61 13.81 2.48 9.92
N ALA A 62 14.50 1.43 9.45
CA ALA A 62 15.89 1.15 9.86
C ALA A 62 16.84 2.21 9.31
N GLU A 63 16.71 2.55 8.01
CA GLU A 63 17.52 3.60 7.36
C GLU A 63 17.23 4.98 7.97
N PHE A 64 15.96 5.32 8.21
CA PHE A 64 15.54 6.54 8.87
C PHE A 64 16.17 6.73 10.25
N THR A 65 16.36 5.62 10.98
CA THR A 65 16.98 5.65 12.31
C THR A 65 18.52 5.76 12.22
N ALA A 66 19.13 5.06 11.25
CA ALA A 66 20.57 5.04 11.07
C ALA A 66 21.12 6.35 10.49
N ASP A 67 20.39 6.97 9.56
CA ASP A 67 20.75 8.22 8.88
C ASP A 67 19.52 9.12 8.72
N PRO A 68 19.10 9.82 9.79
CA PRO A 68 17.86 10.58 9.80
C PRO A 68 17.95 11.80 8.88
N PRO A 69 16.84 12.14 8.16
CA PRO A 69 16.79 13.32 7.33
C PRO A 69 17.09 14.61 8.10
N LEU A 70 17.90 15.49 7.53
CA LEU A 70 18.29 16.77 8.16
C LEU A 70 17.10 17.68 8.52
N ARG A 71 15.96 17.50 7.84
CA ARG A 71 14.74 18.27 8.10
C ARG A 71 13.84 17.65 9.18
N LEU A 72 14.26 16.57 9.82
CA LEU A 72 13.51 15.98 10.93
C LEU A 72 13.62 16.88 12.17
N ASN A 73 12.53 17.58 12.49
CA ASN A 73 12.47 18.56 13.59
C ASN A 73 10.99 18.75 14.04
N GLU A 74 10.73 19.76 14.85
CA GLU A 74 9.41 20.09 15.41
C GLU A 74 8.34 20.48 14.35
N LYS A 75 8.76 20.79 13.11
CA LYS A 75 7.87 21.09 11.98
C LYS A 75 7.58 19.85 11.12
N THR A 76 7.93 18.67 11.61
CA THR A 76 7.70 17.39 10.92
C THR A 76 6.56 16.62 11.54
N LEU A 77 5.65 16.11 10.69
CA LEU A 77 4.76 15.01 11.05
C LEU A 77 5.39 13.70 10.55
N VAL A 78 5.55 12.72 11.43
CA VAL A 78 5.99 11.36 11.08
C VAL A 78 4.82 10.41 11.24
N VAL A 79 4.37 9.83 10.12
CA VAL A 79 3.30 8.83 10.07
C VAL A 79 3.94 7.45 9.93
N LEU A 80 3.72 6.58 10.91
CA LEU A 80 4.30 5.24 10.96
C LEU A 80 3.22 4.16 10.75
N ASN A 81 3.64 2.95 10.39
CA ASN A 81 2.77 1.78 10.39
C ASN A 81 3.52 0.53 10.90
N SER A 82 2.96 -0.11 11.91
CA SER A 82 3.41 -1.42 12.40
C SER A 82 2.18 -2.25 12.77
N GLN A 83 1.84 -3.25 11.95
CA GLN A 83 0.67 -4.09 12.17
C GLN A 83 0.70 -4.74 13.57
N SER A 84 1.77 -5.43 13.91
CA SER A 84 1.96 -6.04 15.23
C SER A 84 2.22 -5.04 16.36
N GLY A 85 2.52 -3.78 16.00
CA GLY A 85 2.93 -2.73 16.94
C GLY A 85 4.28 -2.98 17.63
N GLY A 86 5.00 -4.06 17.25
CA GLY A 86 6.24 -4.48 17.90
C GLY A 86 7.49 -4.45 17.01
N THR A 87 7.40 -4.01 15.74
CA THR A 87 8.55 -3.95 14.82
C THR A 87 9.62 -3.01 15.39
N ALA A 88 10.77 -3.57 15.78
CA ALA A 88 11.79 -2.83 16.51
C ALA A 88 12.28 -1.57 15.78
N GLU A 89 12.50 -1.66 14.47
CA GLU A 89 12.93 -0.57 13.61
C GLU A 89 11.88 0.56 13.57
N THR A 90 10.60 0.20 13.45
CA THR A 90 9.51 1.19 13.40
C THR A 90 9.31 1.87 14.76
N VAL A 91 9.41 1.12 15.86
CA VAL A 91 9.36 1.67 17.22
C VAL A 91 10.59 2.57 17.48
N GLY A 92 11.77 2.16 17.02
CA GLY A 92 13.00 2.97 17.09
C GLY A 92 12.86 4.30 16.34
N ALA A 93 12.32 4.25 15.11
CA ALA A 93 12.04 5.44 14.31
C ALA A 93 11.05 6.40 14.98
N ALA A 94 9.99 5.86 15.62
CA ALA A 94 9.02 6.66 16.37
C ALA A 94 9.68 7.41 17.53
N ARG A 95 10.50 6.73 18.32
CA ARG A 95 11.24 7.33 19.45
C ARG A 95 12.20 8.42 18.99
N LEU A 96 13.01 8.13 17.95
CA LEU A 96 13.91 9.11 17.35
C LEU A 96 13.16 10.36 16.87
N ALA A 97 12.04 10.17 16.16
CA ALA A 97 11.23 11.28 15.67
C ALA A 97 10.74 12.18 16.82
N ARG A 98 10.26 11.59 17.92
CA ARG A 98 9.85 12.34 19.12
C ARG A 98 11.02 13.05 19.80
N GLU A 99 12.18 12.42 19.89
CA GLU A 99 13.42 13.04 20.42
C GLU A 99 13.82 14.26 19.61
N LYS A 100 13.56 14.27 18.29
CA LYS A 100 13.78 15.40 17.39
C LYS A 100 12.64 16.45 17.43
N GLY A 101 11.63 16.27 18.28
CA GLY A 101 10.49 17.17 18.44
C GLY A 101 9.36 17.00 17.43
N ALA A 102 9.48 16.05 16.48
CA ALA A 102 8.44 15.79 15.49
C ALA A 102 7.13 15.33 16.13
N LEU A 103 6.01 15.69 15.52
CA LEU A 103 4.71 15.10 15.83
C LEU A 103 4.67 13.68 15.23
N THR A 104 4.28 12.69 16.02
CA THR A 104 4.28 11.30 15.60
C THR A 104 2.88 10.70 15.63
N ALA A 105 2.51 9.97 14.58
CA ALA A 105 1.29 9.19 14.53
C ALA A 105 1.59 7.77 14.00
N ALA A 106 0.90 6.75 14.51
CA ALA A 106 1.12 5.40 14.03
C ALA A 106 -0.19 4.66 13.80
N PHE A 107 -0.22 3.92 12.68
CA PHE A 107 -1.21 2.88 12.42
C PHE A 107 -0.78 1.56 13.07
N THR A 108 -1.72 0.85 13.71
CA THR A 108 -1.48 -0.49 14.29
C THR A 108 -2.79 -1.25 14.47
N THR A 109 -2.72 -2.60 14.49
CA THR A 109 -3.86 -3.46 14.88
C THR A 109 -3.79 -3.88 16.35
N ALA A 110 -2.74 -3.49 17.09
CA ALA A 110 -2.38 -4.03 18.39
C ALA A 110 -2.47 -2.97 19.52
N PRO A 111 -3.60 -2.85 20.22
CA PRO A 111 -3.70 -2.00 21.39
C PRO A 111 -2.69 -2.38 22.48
N GLY A 112 -2.14 -1.37 23.17
CA GLY A 112 -1.14 -1.56 24.24
C GLY A 112 0.27 -1.91 23.73
N SER A 113 0.49 -1.89 22.41
CA SER A 113 1.78 -2.28 21.81
C SER A 113 2.88 -1.24 22.02
N ALA A 114 4.12 -1.64 21.71
CA ALA A 114 5.29 -0.77 21.84
C ALA A 114 5.22 0.50 20.97
N ILE A 115 4.62 0.41 19.76
CA ILE A 115 4.48 1.57 18.87
C ILE A 115 3.48 2.58 19.45
N GLU A 116 2.38 2.12 20.04
CA GLU A 116 1.39 3.00 20.67
C GLU A 116 2.01 3.83 21.79
N GLN A 117 2.90 3.25 22.59
CA GLN A 117 3.62 3.96 23.65
C GLN A 117 4.70 4.91 23.12
N ALA A 118 5.13 4.73 21.86
CA ALA A 118 6.20 5.50 21.27
C ALA A 118 5.73 6.72 20.46
N VAL A 119 4.42 6.88 20.21
CA VAL A 119 3.86 7.97 19.39
C VAL A 119 2.95 8.91 20.18
N ASP A 120 2.67 10.08 19.61
CA ASP A 120 1.75 11.08 20.20
C ASP A 120 0.28 10.74 19.90
N GLN A 121 0.01 10.10 18.74
CA GLN A 121 -1.32 9.69 18.32
C GLN A 121 -1.29 8.29 17.72
N VAL A 122 -2.23 7.44 18.12
CA VAL A 122 -2.46 6.14 17.48
C VAL A 122 -3.71 6.19 16.62
N ILE A 123 -3.68 5.47 15.50
CA ILE A 123 -4.83 5.22 14.62
C ILE A 123 -4.93 3.72 14.45
N TYR A 124 -6.01 3.13 14.94
CA TYR A 124 -6.21 1.70 14.79
C TYR A 124 -6.75 1.35 13.41
N TYR A 125 -6.38 0.18 12.93
CA TYR A 125 -7.03 -0.47 11.79
C TYR A 125 -7.25 -1.95 12.10
N TYR A 126 -8.02 -2.63 11.27
CA TYR A 126 -8.46 -3.98 11.56
C TYR A 126 -8.22 -4.85 10.33
N ASP A 127 -7.15 -5.64 10.38
CA ASP A 127 -6.71 -6.50 9.28
C ASP A 127 -6.30 -7.86 9.85
N ASN A 128 -7.29 -8.68 10.16
CA ASN A 128 -7.10 -10.01 10.71
C ASN A 128 -7.70 -11.05 9.75
N PRO A 129 -6.89 -11.90 9.11
CA PRO A 129 -7.39 -12.94 8.20
C PRO A 129 -8.34 -13.96 8.87
N ALA A 130 -8.19 -14.19 10.18
CA ALA A 130 -9.03 -15.12 10.93
C ALA A 130 -10.39 -14.50 11.35
N ASP A 131 -10.50 -13.17 11.33
CA ASP A 131 -11.72 -12.44 11.64
C ASP A 131 -11.84 -11.26 10.67
N PRO A 132 -12.35 -11.47 9.46
CA PRO A 132 -12.32 -10.45 8.42
C PRO A 132 -13.22 -9.26 8.78
N PHE A 133 -12.67 -8.08 8.68
CA PHE A 133 -13.36 -6.81 8.82
C PHE A 133 -13.76 -6.23 7.46
N PRO A 134 -14.77 -5.34 7.42
CA PRO A 134 -15.07 -4.58 6.22
C PRO A 134 -13.84 -3.83 5.68
N ALA A 135 -13.71 -3.79 4.35
CA ALA A 135 -12.56 -3.18 3.68
C ALA A 135 -12.23 -1.77 4.20
N VAL A 136 -13.24 -0.97 4.53
CA VAL A 136 -13.11 0.40 5.06
C VAL A 136 -12.26 0.49 6.32
N LEU A 137 -12.15 -0.58 7.11
CA LEU A 137 -11.37 -0.64 8.34
C LEU A 137 -9.95 -1.18 8.14
N THR A 138 -9.59 -1.60 6.92
CA THR A 138 -8.23 -2.08 6.62
C THR A 138 -7.27 -0.93 6.36
N ILE A 139 -5.98 -1.22 6.37
CA ILE A 139 -4.92 -0.19 6.36
C ILE A 139 -4.98 0.78 5.16
N PHE A 140 -5.22 0.30 3.93
CA PHE A 140 -5.21 1.17 2.75
C PHE A 140 -6.29 2.24 2.77
N PRO A 141 -7.58 1.93 3.06
CA PRO A 141 -8.61 2.92 3.28
C PRO A 141 -8.31 3.90 4.41
N GLU A 142 -7.75 3.43 5.52
CA GLU A 142 -7.44 4.31 6.64
C GLU A 142 -6.28 5.27 6.32
N VAL A 143 -5.27 4.83 5.58
CA VAL A 143 -4.22 5.72 5.05
C VAL A 143 -4.81 6.72 4.06
N ALA A 144 -5.77 6.32 3.21
CA ALA A 144 -6.45 7.26 2.33
C ALA A 144 -7.22 8.33 3.11
N LYS A 145 -8.01 7.95 4.11
CA LYS A 145 -8.73 8.91 4.97
C LYS A 145 -7.77 9.89 5.63
N LEU A 146 -6.68 9.40 6.23
CA LEU A 146 -5.67 10.30 6.82
C LEU A 146 -5.07 11.23 5.76
N THR A 147 -4.70 10.71 4.59
CA THR A 147 -4.10 11.51 3.52
C THR A 147 -5.01 12.66 3.08
N TYR A 148 -6.29 12.40 2.89
CA TYR A 148 -7.23 13.44 2.50
C TYR A 148 -7.60 14.38 3.66
N ALA A 149 -7.59 13.90 4.90
CA ALA A 149 -7.67 14.78 6.07
C ALA A 149 -6.48 15.75 6.16
N LEU A 150 -5.27 15.29 5.79
CA LEU A 150 -4.08 16.13 5.67
C LEU A 150 -4.21 17.15 4.52
N LEU A 151 -4.70 16.72 3.34
CA LEU A 151 -4.96 17.62 2.22
C LEU A 151 -5.96 18.71 2.60
N ASP A 152 -7.06 18.34 3.25
CA ASP A 152 -8.07 19.33 3.71
C ASP A 152 -7.47 20.30 4.72
N CYS A 153 -6.61 19.80 5.62
CA CYS A 153 -5.92 20.64 6.60
C CYS A 153 -4.94 21.63 5.95
N PHE A 154 -4.15 21.20 4.97
CA PHE A 154 -3.08 22.02 4.38
C PHE A 154 -3.56 22.88 3.20
N ASN A 155 -4.51 22.42 2.41
CA ASN A 155 -5.03 23.11 1.24
C ASN A 155 -6.31 23.91 1.51
N GLY A 156 -6.98 23.67 2.66
CA GLY A 156 -8.29 24.25 2.96
C GLY A 156 -9.41 23.65 2.10
N SER A 157 -9.26 22.41 1.63
CA SER A 157 -10.29 21.67 0.91
C SER A 157 -11.26 20.97 1.88
N ASP A 158 -12.30 20.32 1.34
CA ASP A 158 -13.30 19.53 2.08
C ASP A 158 -13.60 18.24 1.31
N LEU A 159 -12.58 17.39 1.14
CA LEU A 159 -12.64 16.15 0.38
C LEU A 159 -12.94 14.93 1.26
N LEU A 160 -12.56 14.97 2.52
CA LEU A 160 -12.65 13.83 3.45
C LEU A 160 -14.06 13.21 3.54
N PRO A 161 -15.18 13.97 3.57
CA PRO A 161 -16.51 13.37 3.59
C PRO A 161 -16.78 12.45 2.38
N GLN A 162 -16.38 12.87 1.17
CA GLN A 162 -16.53 12.08 -0.05
C GLN A 162 -15.59 10.86 -0.04
N VAL A 163 -14.41 10.99 0.55
CA VAL A 163 -13.46 9.87 0.73
C VAL A 163 -14.04 8.83 1.67
N ASN A 164 -14.62 9.22 2.80
CA ASN A 164 -15.26 8.31 3.74
C ASN A 164 -16.38 7.48 3.07
N GLU A 165 -17.25 8.13 2.30
CA GLU A 165 -18.28 7.42 1.52
C GLU A 165 -17.68 6.45 0.49
N ALA A 166 -16.62 6.88 -0.22
CA ALA A 166 -15.93 6.05 -1.20
C ALA A 166 -15.30 4.80 -0.56
N MET A 167 -14.68 4.94 0.61
CA MET A 167 -14.03 3.82 1.32
C MET A 167 -15.05 2.79 1.83
N ILE A 168 -16.25 3.20 2.22
CA ILE A 168 -17.34 2.27 2.60
C ILE A 168 -17.73 1.38 1.41
N ARG A 169 -17.69 1.88 0.18
CA ARG A 169 -18.06 1.14 -1.04
C ARG A 169 -17.02 0.08 -1.45
N LEU A 170 -15.79 0.15 -0.94
CA LEU A 170 -14.70 -0.73 -1.38
C LEU A 170 -15.01 -2.21 -1.19
N GLN A 171 -15.71 -2.61 -0.11
CA GLN A 171 -16.02 -4.02 0.10
C GLN A 171 -16.80 -4.61 -1.06
N SER A 172 -17.89 -3.97 -1.46
CA SER A 172 -18.72 -4.46 -2.58
C SER A 172 -17.95 -4.45 -3.92
N THR A 173 -17.06 -3.47 -4.11
CA THR A 173 -16.20 -3.40 -5.30
C THR A 173 -15.17 -4.53 -5.30
N PHE A 174 -14.57 -4.85 -4.16
CA PHE A 174 -13.64 -5.97 -4.02
C PHE A 174 -14.33 -7.31 -4.29
N ASP A 175 -15.52 -7.52 -3.73
CA ASP A 175 -16.28 -8.75 -3.91
C ASP A 175 -16.67 -8.96 -5.37
N ALA A 176 -17.17 -7.92 -6.03
CA ALA A 176 -17.51 -7.96 -7.45
C ALA A 176 -16.28 -8.24 -8.34
N ALA A 177 -15.18 -7.54 -8.11
CA ALA A 177 -13.94 -7.73 -8.86
C ALA A 177 -13.35 -9.14 -8.64
N CYS A 178 -13.30 -9.64 -7.41
CA CYS A 178 -12.82 -10.98 -7.12
C CYS A 178 -13.70 -12.05 -7.79
N ALA A 179 -15.03 -11.89 -7.79
CA ALA A 179 -15.94 -12.82 -8.46
C ALA A 179 -15.74 -12.82 -9.99
N GLU A 180 -15.58 -11.66 -10.60
CA GLU A 180 -15.34 -11.50 -12.04
C GLU A 180 -14.00 -12.11 -12.46
N TYR A 181 -12.93 -11.87 -11.69
CA TYR A 181 -11.58 -12.31 -12.03
C TYR A 181 -11.25 -13.74 -11.55
N LEU A 182 -12.13 -14.43 -10.82
CA LEU A 182 -11.90 -15.78 -10.31
C LEU A 182 -11.50 -16.79 -11.40
N PRO A 183 -12.17 -16.86 -12.57
CA PRO A 183 -11.75 -17.79 -13.63
C PRO A 183 -10.32 -17.50 -14.13
N ALA A 184 -9.96 -16.23 -14.28
CA ALA A 184 -8.62 -15.82 -14.71
C ALA A 184 -7.55 -16.11 -13.64
N ALA A 185 -7.87 -15.88 -12.35
CA ALA A 185 -6.97 -16.20 -11.24
C ALA A 185 -6.70 -17.71 -11.16
N ARG A 186 -7.70 -18.55 -11.34
CA ARG A 186 -7.57 -20.01 -11.40
C ARG A 186 -6.75 -20.49 -12.60
N ALA A 187 -6.96 -19.89 -13.77
CA ALA A 187 -6.17 -20.19 -14.96
C ALA A 187 -4.69 -19.83 -14.75
N PHE A 188 -4.42 -18.64 -14.22
CA PHE A 188 -3.09 -18.18 -13.81
C PHE A 188 -2.43 -19.16 -12.85
N ALA A 189 -3.10 -19.52 -11.77
CA ALA A 189 -2.57 -20.41 -10.74
C ALA A 189 -2.07 -21.74 -11.35
N ARG A 190 -2.88 -22.36 -12.24
CA ARG A 190 -2.52 -23.63 -12.90
C ARG A 190 -1.42 -23.50 -13.94
N ALA A 191 -1.33 -22.35 -14.61
CA ALA A 191 -0.36 -22.13 -15.68
C ALA A 191 1.03 -21.74 -15.12
N TYR A 192 1.06 -21.06 -13.96
CA TYR A 192 2.28 -20.42 -13.46
C TYR A 192 2.76 -20.94 -12.09
N ASP A 193 2.16 -22.00 -11.55
CA ASP A 193 2.55 -22.61 -10.26
C ASP A 193 4.02 -23.09 -10.25
N LYS A 194 4.57 -23.44 -11.40
CA LYS A 194 5.95 -23.93 -11.58
C LYS A 194 6.92 -22.87 -12.08
N GLU A 195 6.45 -21.67 -12.41
CA GLU A 195 7.36 -20.61 -12.86
C GLU A 195 8.38 -20.28 -11.77
N PRO A 196 9.68 -20.26 -12.09
CA PRO A 196 10.73 -19.97 -11.12
C PRO A 196 10.76 -18.50 -10.73
N ILE A 197 10.39 -17.61 -11.65
CA ILE A 197 10.37 -16.15 -11.46
C ILE A 197 9.10 -15.59 -12.10
N ILE A 198 8.43 -14.69 -11.39
CA ILE A 198 7.32 -13.90 -11.93
C ILE A 198 7.62 -12.43 -11.64
N TYR A 199 7.88 -11.63 -12.68
CA TYR A 199 8.09 -10.19 -12.55
C TYR A 199 6.78 -9.45 -12.41
N THR A 200 6.80 -8.30 -11.74
CA THR A 200 5.64 -7.39 -11.70
C THR A 200 6.02 -6.02 -12.23
N VAL A 201 5.25 -5.52 -13.18
CA VAL A 201 5.43 -4.18 -13.77
C VAL A 201 4.28 -3.27 -13.35
N SER A 202 4.61 -2.07 -12.89
CA SER A 202 3.63 -1.08 -12.41
C SER A 202 4.20 0.34 -12.45
N ALA A 203 3.35 1.36 -12.30
CA ALA A 203 3.78 2.75 -12.18
C ALA A 203 2.86 3.57 -11.26
N GLY A 204 3.31 4.74 -10.85
CA GLY A 204 2.52 5.69 -10.08
C GLY A 204 1.99 5.11 -8.77
N LEU A 205 0.70 5.28 -8.53
CA LEU A 205 0.02 4.69 -7.34
C LEU A 205 0.16 3.18 -7.25
N ASN A 206 0.26 2.49 -8.40
CA ASN A 206 0.38 1.04 -8.43
C ASN A 206 1.80 0.53 -8.09
N SER A 207 2.79 1.40 -7.96
CA SER A 207 4.15 0.98 -7.59
C SER A 207 4.19 0.30 -6.23
N CYS A 208 3.39 0.77 -5.27
CA CYS A 208 3.25 0.10 -3.97
C CYS A 208 2.57 -1.27 -4.10
N VAL A 209 1.58 -1.41 -4.99
CA VAL A 209 0.92 -2.69 -5.27
C VAL A 209 1.89 -3.67 -5.93
N GLY A 210 2.74 -3.19 -6.87
CA GLY A 210 3.81 -3.98 -7.47
C GLY A 210 4.80 -4.50 -6.43
N TYR A 211 5.17 -3.67 -5.44
CA TYR A 211 6.00 -4.10 -4.31
C TYR A 211 5.28 -5.16 -3.46
N VAL A 212 4.02 -4.93 -3.09
CA VAL A 212 3.24 -5.92 -2.31
C VAL A 212 3.13 -7.24 -3.06
N MET A 213 2.81 -7.20 -4.36
CA MET A 213 2.71 -8.40 -5.20
C MET A 213 4.01 -9.20 -5.21
N THR A 214 5.16 -8.53 -5.37
CA THR A 214 6.46 -9.21 -5.45
C THR A 214 6.97 -9.64 -4.10
N ASN A 215 7.17 -8.71 -3.16
CA ASN A 215 7.84 -9.01 -1.90
C ASN A 215 6.92 -9.74 -0.90
N CYS A 216 5.69 -9.26 -0.73
CA CYS A 216 4.82 -9.81 0.32
C CYS A 216 4.05 -11.05 -0.16
N LEU A 217 3.55 -11.04 -1.41
CA LEU A 217 2.72 -12.13 -1.90
C LEU A 217 3.56 -13.24 -2.57
N ILE A 218 4.42 -12.91 -3.55
CA ILE A 218 5.16 -13.94 -4.29
C ILE A 218 6.36 -14.44 -3.48
N MET A 219 7.24 -13.55 -3.00
CA MET A 219 8.47 -13.98 -2.32
C MET A 219 8.19 -14.48 -0.90
N GLU A 220 7.48 -13.69 -0.09
CA GLU A 220 7.22 -14.01 1.32
C GLU A 220 6.24 -15.17 1.49
N SER A 221 5.11 -15.14 0.76
CA SER A 221 4.03 -16.12 0.97
C SER A 221 4.18 -17.36 0.13
N LEU A 222 4.74 -17.30 -1.10
CA LEU A 222 4.87 -18.47 -1.98
C LEU A 222 6.31 -18.98 -2.12
N TRP A 223 7.29 -18.28 -1.57
CA TRP A 223 8.71 -18.60 -1.63
C TRP A 223 9.27 -18.70 -3.07
N LYS A 224 8.69 -17.93 -3.98
CA LYS A 224 9.12 -17.81 -5.37
C LYS A 224 9.92 -16.53 -5.59
N ASN A 225 10.84 -16.54 -6.55
CA ASN A 225 11.56 -15.33 -6.91
C ASN A 225 10.63 -14.35 -7.63
N SER A 226 10.82 -13.08 -7.36
CA SER A 226 10.08 -11.99 -7.99
C SER A 226 10.87 -10.68 -7.92
N SER A 227 10.53 -9.72 -8.78
CA SER A 227 11.06 -8.37 -8.72
C SER A 227 10.04 -7.36 -9.21
N PRO A 228 9.83 -6.25 -8.49
CA PRO A 228 9.02 -5.15 -8.98
C PRO A 228 9.82 -4.32 -9.97
N ILE A 229 9.23 -4.00 -11.12
CA ILE A 229 9.85 -3.15 -12.14
C ILE A 229 8.95 -1.94 -12.35
N HIS A 230 9.50 -0.75 -12.17
CA HIS A 230 8.77 0.47 -12.47
C HIS A 230 8.68 0.65 -13.98
N ALA A 231 7.46 0.88 -14.52
CA ALA A 231 7.25 0.94 -15.96
C ALA A 231 8.06 2.06 -16.66
N SER A 232 8.42 3.14 -15.95
CA SER A 232 9.29 4.19 -16.49
C SER A 232 10.75 3.74 -16.67
N GLU A 233 11.21 2.81 -15.81
CA GLU A 233 12.58 2.28 -15.83
C GLU A 233 12.72 1.02 -16.69
N PHE A 234 11.60 0.45 -17.14
CA PHE A 234 11.58 -0.81 -17.88
C PHE A 234 12.52 -0.79 -19.10
N PHE A 235 12.52 0.30 -19.88
CA PHE A 235 13.33 0.46 -21.08
C PHE A 235 14.77 0.93 -20.83
N HIS A 236 15.17 1.06 -19.58
CA HIS A 236 16.51 1.50 -19.17
C HIS A 236 17.35 0.34 -18.61
N GLY A 237 17.12 -0.87 -19.11
CA GLY A 237 17.89 -2.07 -18.81
C GLY A 237 17.01 -3.31 -18.62
N ALA A 238 15.96 -3.22 -17.82
CA ALA A 238 15.13 -4.38 -17.47
C ALA A 238 14.57 -5.12 -18.71
N CYS A 239 14.19 -4.40 -19.76
CA CYS A 239 13.62 -4.99 -20.98
C CYS A 239 14.55 -6.01 -21.67
N GLU A 240 15.87 -5.96 -21.47
CA GLU A 240 16.84 -6.88 -22.05
C GLU A 240 16.79 -8.29 -21.43
N ALA A 241 16.19 -8.42 -20.23
CA ALA A 241 16.07 -9.69 -19.54
C ALA A 241 14.77 -10.45 -19.89
N PHE A 242 13.94 -9.91 -20.79
CA PHE A 242 12.62 -10.47 -21.13
C PHE A 242 12.64 -11.16 -22.49
N ASP A 243 12.23 -12.42 -22.51
CA ASP A 243 12.09 -13.26 -23.71
C ASP A 243 10.67 -13.87 -23.77
N SER A 244 10.46 -14.82 -24.69
CA SER A 244 9.16 -15.46 -24.89
C SER A 244 8.66 -16.28 -23.69
N ASP A 245 9.56 -16.73 -22.82
CA ASP A 245 9.28 -17.59 -21.67
C ASP A 245 9.20 -16.85 -20.33
N THR A 246 9.46 -15.53 -20.32
CA THR A 246 9.47 -14.73 -19.10
C THR A 246 8.07 -14.42 -18.61
N ALA A 247 7.74 -14.86 -17.39
CA ALA A 247 6.44 -14.60 -16.75
C ALA A 247 6.35 -13.19 -16.15
N VAL A 248 5.32 -12.44 -16.56
CA VAL A 248 5.13 -11.05 -16.16
C VAL A 248 3.70 -10.76 -15.71
N PHE A 249 3.58 -10.13 -14.56
CA PHE A 249 2.32 -9.60 -14.04
C PHE A 249 2.33 -8.08 -14.21
N ALA A 250 1.50 -7.53 -15.10
CA ALA A 250 1.44 -6.10 -15.38
C ALA A 250 0.19 -5.48 -14.74
N LEU A 251 0.40 -4.44 -13.93
CA LEU A 251 -0.65 -3.67 -13.27
C LEU A 251 -0.85 -2.35 -14.03
N MET A 252 -2.03 -2.14 -14.60
CA MET A 252 -2.38 -0.94 -15.33
C MET A 252 -3.41 -0.12 -14.56
N GLY A 253 -3.02 1.06 -14.11
CA GLY A 253 -3.92 2.00 -13.44
C GLY A 253 -4.73 2.86 -14.40
N ILE A 254 -5.55 3.75 -13.83
CA ILE A 254 -6.32 4.77 -14.56
C ILE A 254 -5.83 6.20 -14.27
N GLY A 255 -4.71 6.32 -13.54
CA GLY A 255 -4.11 7.61 -13.19
C GLY A 255 -3.23 8.19 -14.30
N LYS A 256 -2.58 9.32 -14.00
CA LYS A 256 -1.74 10.08 -14.95
C LYS A 256 -0.53 9.29 -15.49
N THR A 257 -0.11 8.21 -14.81
CA THR A 257 1.01 7.36 -15.22
C THR A 257 0.63 6.23 -16.18
N ARG A 258 -0.66 6.07 -16.52
CA ARG A 258 -1.17 4.99 -17.36
C ARG A 258 -0.42 4.81 -18.68
N SER A 259 -0.04 5.91 -19.33
CA SER A 259 0.71 5.85 -20.60
C SER A 259 2.06 5.11 -20.50
N LEU A 260 2.70 5.13 -19.32
CA LEU A 260 3.95 4.41 -19.08
C LEU A 260 3.68 2.90 -19.01
N GLU A 261 2.62 2.49 -18.35
CA GLU A 261 2.16 1.11 -18.23
C GLU A 261 1.71 0.57 -19.60
N GLU A 262 0.92 1.33 -20.37
CA GLU A 262 0.49 0.98 -21.73
C GLU A 262 1.66 0.76 -22.69
N ARG A 263 2.66 1.65 -22.64
CA ARG A 263 3.89 1.51 -23.44
C ARG A 263 4.60 0.20 -23.12
N THR A 264 4.73 -0.14 -21.85
CA THR A 264 5.40 -1.35 -21.40
C THR A 264 4.60 -2.61 -21.78
N VAL A 265 3.30 -2.61 -21.52
CA VAL A 265 2.42 -3.74 -21.89
C VAL A 265 2.40 -3.96 -23.41
N LYS A 266 2.37 -2.89 -24.22
CA LYS A 266 2.46 -2.98 -25.68
C LYS A 266 3.76 -3.63 -26.14
N PHE A 267 4.87 -3.39 -25.46
CA PHE A 267 6.15 -4.05 -25.74
C PHE A 267 6.10 -5.51 -25.31
N LEU A 268 5.69 -5.81 -24.09
CA LEU A 268 5.64 -7.15 -23.51
C LEU A 268 4.76 -8.11 -24.32
N ARG A 269 3.61 -7.66 -24.83
CA ARG A 269 2.72 -8.46 -25.70
C ARG A 269 3.39 -9.01 -26.95
N ARG A 270 4.54 -8.46 -27.36
CA ARG A 270 5.33 -8.91 -28.53
C ARG A 270 6.56 -9.72 -28.12
N LYS A 271 6.85 -9.82 -26.84
CA LYS A 271 8.09 -10.41 -26.34
C LYS A 271 7.87 -11.64 -25.48
N THR A 272 6.80 -11.70 -24.71
CA THR A 272 6.51 -12.88 -23.90
C THR A 272 5.10 -13.42 -24.16
N GLU A 273 4.98 -14.75 -24.10
CA GLU A 273 3.71 -15.47 -24.14
C GLU A 273 3.06 -15.57 -22.74
N LYS A 274 3.83 -15.22 -21.68
CA LYS A 274 3.44 -15.36 -20.27
C LYS A 274 3.13 -14.01 -19.62
N LEU A 275 2.31 -13.19 -20.29
CA LEU A 275 1.91 -11.89 -19.81
C LEU A 275 0.49 -11.92 -19.22
N ILE A 276 0.39 -11.58 -17.95
CA ILE A 276 -0.87 -11.34 -17.24
C ILE A 276 -1.05 -9.84 -17.09
N VAL A 277 -2.19 -9.30 -17.49
CA VAL A 277 -2.51 -7.88 -17.36
C VAL A 277 -3.75 -7.70 -16.50
N LEU A 278 -3.60 -7.01 -15.37
CA LEU A 278 -4.71 -6.46 -14.61
C LEU A 278 -4.87 -4.99 -14.98
N ASP A 279 -5.91 -4.69 -15.75
CA ASP A 279 -6.21 -3.35 -16.22
C ASP A 279 -7.39 -2.75 -15.45
N ALA A 280 -7.11 -1.75 -14.62
CA ALA A 280 -8.14 -1.07 -13.83
C ALA A 280 -9.18 -0.32 -14.68
N ALA A 281 -8.93 -0.08 -15.97
CA ALA A 281 -9.94 0.50 -16.86
C ALA A 281 -11.12 -0.46 -17.14
N ALA A 282 -10.97 -1.76 -16.87
CA ALA A 282 -12.04 -2.73 -16.97
C ALA A 282 -12.94 -2.77 -15.70
N LEU A 283 -12.52 -2.15 -14.60
CA LEU A 283 -13.26 -2.14 -13.35
C LEU A 283 -14.40 -1.11 -13.38
N ASP A 284 -15.57 -1.47 -12.84
CA ASP A 284 -16.62 -0.49 -12.62
C ASP A 284 -16.35 0.36 -11.37
N LEU A 285 -15.83 1.55 -11.61
CA LEU A 285 -15.55 2.57 -10.59
C LEU A 285 -16.44 3.80 -10.75
N SER A 286 -17.55 3.69 -11.47
CA SER A 286 -18.46 4.81 -11.75
C SER A 286 -19.07 5.46 -10.50
N ALA A 287 -19.27 4.65 -9.45
CA ALA A 287 -19.77 5.11 -8.15
C ALA A 287 -18.78 5.95 -7.32
N TYR A 288 -17.51 6.03 -7.75
CA TYR A 288 -16.48 6.80 -7.05
C TYR A 288 -16.33 8.20 -7.63
N PRO A 289 -16.16 9.27 -6.81
CA PRO A 289 -15.78 10.59 -7.29
C PRO A 289 -14.50 10.54 -8.14
N ALA A 290 -14.44 11.36 -9.19
CA ALA A 290 -13.37 11.30 -10.19
C ALA A 290 -11.95 11.43 -9.58
N PHE A 291 -11.79 12.28 -8.57
CA PHE A 291 -10.49 12.54 -7.95
C PHE A 291 -9.93 11.33 -7.19
N ILE A 292 -10.80 10.46 -6.64
CA ILE A 292 -10.37 9.30 -5.85
C ILE A 292 -10.33 7.99 -6.67
N ARG A 293 -10.92 7.97 -7.87
CA ARG A 293 -10.95 6.75 -8.72
C ARG A 293 -9.60 6.11 -8.93
N PRO A 294 -8.51 6.85 -9.22
CA PRO A 294 -7.19 6.23 -9.40
C PRO A 294 -6.69 5.51 -8.14
N LEU A 295 -7.00 6.05 -6.96
CA LEU A 295 -6.63 5.42 -5.69
C LEU A 295 -7.50 4.19 -5.41
N ALA A 296 -8.82 4.29 -5.58
CA ALA A 296 -9.73 3.14 -5.45
C ALA A 296 -9.34 2.02 -6.41
N ALA A 297 -9.00 2.35 -7.67
CA ALA A 297 -8.48 1.41 -8.65
C ALA A 297 -7.24 0.66 -8.15
N SER A 298 -6.27 1.39 -7.57
CA SER A 298 -5.06 0.80 -7.00
C SER A 298 -5.38 -0.17 -5.86
N PHE A 299 -6.35 0.14 -5.01
CA PHE A 299 -6.80 -0.75 -3.92
C PHE A 299 -7.48 -2.02 -4.45
N VAL A 300 -8.31 -1.90 -5.51
CA VAL A 300 -8.90 -3.06 -6.16
C VAL A 300 -7.83 -3.94 -6.81
N LEU A 301 -6.84 -3.33 -7.50
CA LEU A 301 -5.72 -4.08 -8.06
C LEU A 301 -4.92 -4.82 -6.97
N ASN A 302 -4.70 -4.19 -5.82
CA ASN A 302 -4.05 -4.85 -4.68
C ASN A 302 -4.86 -6.06 -4.18
N ARG A 303 -6.18 -5.93 -4.06
CA ARG A 303 -7.05 -7.03 -3.67
C ARG A 303 -7.05 -8.16 -4.70
N LEU A 304 -7.05 -7.82 -5.99
CA LEU A 304 -6.95 -8.81 -7.06
C LEU A 304 -5.59 -9.52 -7.04
N CYS A 305 -4.48 -8.82 -6.81
CA CYS A 305 -3.17 -9.47 -6.63
C CYS A 305 -3.20 -10.53 -5.54
N ALA A 306 -3.75 -10.20 -4.37
CA ALA A 306 -3.92 -11.17 -3.29
C ALA A 306 -4.81 -12.36 -3.72
N HIS A 307 -5.93 -12.09 -4.40
CA HIS A 307 -6.84 -13.12 -4.90
C HIS A 307 -6.16 -14.09 -5.89
N TYR A 308 -5.31 -13.58 -6.79
CA TYR A 308 -4.52 -14.42 -7.71
C TYR A 308 -3.52 -15.31 -6.97
N ILE A 309 -2.90 -14.79 -5.92
CA ILE A 309 -1.91 -15.52 -5.12
C ILE A 309 -2.60 -16.53 -4.18
N ASP A 310 -3.79 -16.23 -3.65
CA ASP A 310 -4.60 -17.20 -2.90
C ASP A 310 -4.92 -18.45 -3.75
N GLU A 311 -5.37 -18.25 -5.00
CA GLU A 311 -5.62 -19.37 -5.93
C GLU A 311 -4.33 -20.14 -6.29
N MET A 312 -3.20 -19.44 -6.46
CA MET A 312 -1.90 -20.09 -6.70
C MET A 312 -1.44 -20.88 -5.48
N SER A 313 -1.57 -20.34 -4.29
CA SER A 313 -1.30 -21.01 -3.00
C SER A 313 -2.08 -22.32 -2.89
N TYR A 314 -3.37 -22.29 -3.25
CA TYR A 314 -4.23 -23.48 -3.25
C TYR A 314 -3.71 -24.55 -4.24
N VAL A 315 -3.38 -24.18 -5.47
CA VAL A 315 -2.83 -25.10 -6.49
C VAL A 315 -1.50 -25.69 -6.06
N MET A 316 -0.64 -24.89 -5.45
CA MET A 316 0.67 -25.32 -4.95
C MET A 316 0.58 -26.17 -3.68
N GLY A 317 -0.56 -26.21 -2.99
CA GLY A 317 -0.70 -26.81 -1.66
C GLY A 317 0.21 -26.12 -0.62
N HIS A 318 0.49 -24.83 -0.81
CA HIS A 318 1.41 -24.04 0.02
C HIS A 318 0.67 -22.86 0.67
N PRO A 319 0.29 -22.94 1.95
CA PRO A 319 -0.46 -21.87 2.63
C PRO A 319 0.27 -20.54 2.61
N VAL A 320 -0.42 -19.45 2.29
CA VAL A 320 0.14 -18.08 2.27
C VAL A 320 0.70 -17.62 3.61
N SER A 321 0.29 -18.26 4.71
CA SER A 321 0.80 -18.02 6.06
C SER A 321 2.13 -18.70 6.38
N SER A 322 2.64 -19.56 5.48
CA SER A 322 3.90 -20.27 5.68
C SER A 322 5.07 -19.30 5.74
N ARG A 323 5.97 -19.52 6.71
CA ARG A 323 7.21 -18.72 6.85
C ARG A 323 8.39 -19.65 7.06
N ARG A 324 9.55 -19.31 6.45
CA ARG A 324 10.83 -20.00 6.67
C ARG A 324 11.59 -19.37 7.81
N TYR A 325 11.69 -18.04 7.80
CA TYR A 325 12.59 -17.27 8.67
C TYR A 325 11.86 -16.18 9.44
N MET A 326 10.94 -15.43 8.80
CA MET A 326 10.23 -14.32 9.43
C MET A 326 9.39 -14.81 10.62
N GLY A 327 9.71 -14.31 11.81
CA GLY A 327 9.04 -14.73 13.04
C GLY A 327 9.37 -16.16 13.51
N VAL A 328 10.28 -16.88 12.81
CA VAL A 328 10.75 -18.24 13.14
C VAL A 328 12.17 -18.18 13.70
N GLU A 329 13.04 -17.43 13.06
CA GLU A 329 14.43 -17.23 13.48
C GLU A 329 14.65 -15.81 14.01
N LYS A 330 15.68 -15.66 14.88
CA LYS A 330 16.16 -14.34 15.31
C LYS A 330 17.23 -13.86 14.34
N TYR A 331 17.09 -12.66 13.82
CA TYR A 331 18.05 -11.99 12.95
C TYR A 331 18.22 -10.52 13.35
#